data_cfd1faab4f9cb395124f1c015ebb30ec
#
_entry.id   cfd1faab4f9cb395124f1c015ebb30ec
#
_cell.length_a   1.000
_cell.length_b   1.000
_cell.length_c   1.000
_cell.angle_alpha   90.00
_cell.angle_beta   90.00
_cell.angle_gamma   90.00
#
_symmetry.space_group_name_H-M   'P 1'
#
loop_
_entity.id
_entity.type
_entity.pdbx_description
1 polymer ?
#
loop_
_entity_poly.entity_id
_entity_poly.type
_entity_poly.pdbx_seq_one_letter_code
_entity_poly.pdbx_strand_id
1 'polypeptide(L)'
;PSTQPGFVAIAPALLLVCAMSALRGFMQGQQNMVPTAISQLIEQVGKVFVALPLAYFGMRISVAYAAAGVLLGTSIAEGVALLYMVVIYRRKRAAFDALPQNPDETPLAVRPLLKRLLSLSIPLTLGACIVPSASFIDSGLLLNRLVDAGIERTSALGLYGRYSGYVLTLINVPTALAVAISMSLVPSISSAMARGDGKTMRRQSSLGLRLSFVVGLPCSIGMSLLSSQILSLIYHFDTPEALRVTAELLSLSSLTIVLFTVVQSTSGILQGLRKQRIPMYTLMAGVAVKVLLNYTLIGMPGINIYGAPIASLTCYTISMLPNLWYVRKYTGMKLDLKGILLRPALATALMGAVLALAIRLLPSGRLWTLVLVALGVCTYAAFALLTGALTRDDLAPLLRRFGRGRAPKKED
;
A
#
# COMPACT_ATOMS: atom_id res chain seq x y z
N PRO A 1 -25.55 17.93 -8.57
CA PRO A 1 -26.26 17.21 -9.64
C PRO A 1 -25.36 16.32 -10.49
N SER A 2 -24.12 16.76 -10.82
CA SER A 2 -23.20 16.05 -11.72
C SER A 2 -22.58 14.75 -11.13
N THR A 3 -22.58 14.58 -9.82
CA THR A 3 -21.99 13.41 -9.14
C THR A 3 -23.01 12.34 -8.75
N GLN A 4 -24.31 12.65 -8.83
CA GLN A 4 -25.39 11.75 -8.42
C GLN A 4 -25.36 10.37 -9.11
N PRO A 5 -25.11 10.23 -10.44
CA PRO A 5 -25.05 8.93 -11.07
C PRO A 5 -23.94 8.05 -10.52
N GLY A 6 -22.82 8.63 -10.11
CA GLY A 6 -21.69 7.90 -9.52
C GLY A 6 -22.03 7.32 -8.14
N PHE A 7 -22.72 8.06 -7.28
CA PHE A 7 -23.16 7.56 -5.97
C PHE A 7 -24.14 6.39 -6.09
N VAL A 8 -25.09 6.46 -7.01
CA VAL A 8 -26.03 5.38 -7.26
C VAL A 8 -25.29 4.13 -7.81
N ALA A 9 -24.31 4.32 -8.68
CA ALA A 9 -23.55 3.23 -9.28
C ALA A 9 -22.65 2.47 -8.27
N ILE A 10 -22.13 3.15 -7.23
CA ILE A 10 -21.25 2.52 -6.24
C ILE A 10 -22.02 1.97 -5.03
N ALA A 11 -23.25 2.38 -4.79
CA ALA A 11 -24.01 1.97 -3.62
C ALA A 11 -24.13 0.43 -3.46
N PRO A 12 -24.38 -0.38 -4.50
CA PRO A 12 -24.39 -1.84 -4.38
C PRO A 12 -23.06 -2.43 -3.94
N ALA A 13 -21.92 -1.82 -4.34
CA ALA A 13 -20.60 -2.31 -4.00
C ALA A 13 -20.39 -2.38 -2.48
N LEU A 14 -20.95 -1.44 -1.71
CA LEU A 14 -20.80 -1.43 -0.25
C LEU A 14 -21.36 -2.71 0.39
N LEU A 15 -22.55 -3.15 -0.03
CA LEU A 15 -23.15 -4.39 0.47
C LEU A 15 -22.36 -5.62 0.03
N LEU A 16 -21.93 -5.64 -1.25
CA LEU A 16 -21.16 -6.74 -1.81
C LEU A 16 -19.80 -6.91 -1.11
N VAL A 17 -19.09 -5.81 -0.86
CA VAL A 17 -17.80 -5.80 -0.14
C VAL A 17 -17.96 -6.25 1.31
N CYS A 18 -19.01 -5.83 2.01
CA CYS A 18 -19.28 -6.30 3.38
C CYS A 18 -19.48 -7.83 3.43
N ALA A 19 -20.31 -8.38 2.54
CA ALA A 19 -20.55 -9.81 2.47
C ALA A 19 -19.27 -10.58 2.08
N MET A 20 -18.52 -10.07 1.11
CA MET A 20 -17.25 -10.66 0.67
C MET A 20 -16.20 -10.64 1.79
N SER A 21 -16.12 -9.54 2.56
CA SER A 21 -15.17 -9.41 3.66
C SER A 21 -15.43 -10.44 4.77
N ALA A 22 -16.69 -10.76 5.06
CA ALA A 22 -17.04 -11.82 6.01
C ALA A 22 -16.56 -13.21 5.53
N LEU A 23 -16.77 -13.54 4.25
CA LEU A 23 -16.30 -14.80 3.67
C LEU A 23 -14.77 -14.88 3.58
N ARG A 24 -14.11 -13.77 3.22
CA ARG A 24 -12.64 -13.66 3.24
C ARG A 24 -12.10 -13.87 4.65
N GLY A 25 -12.69 -13.22 5.64
CA GLY A 25 -12.31 -13.37 7.05
C GLY A 25 -12.47 -14.80 7.54
N PHE A 26 -13.55 -15.49 7.17
CA PHE A 26 -13.77 -16.91 7.50
C PHE A 26 -12.65 -17.79 6.89
N MET A 27 -12.35 -17.64 5.60
CA MET A 27 -11.28 -18.42 4.94
C MET A 27 -9.90 -18.13 5.51
N GLN A 28 -9.60 -16.87 5.83
CA GLN A 28 -8.34 -16.47 6.48
C GLN A 28 -8.23 -17.06 7.89
N GLY A 29 -9.32 -17.11 8.65
CA GLY A 29 -9.38 -17.76 9.95
C GLY A 29 -9.05 -19.26 9.89
N GLN A 30 -9.38 -19.92 8.77
CA GLN A 30 -9.00 -21.30 8.44
C GLN A 30 -7.56 -21.42 7.89
N GLN A 31 -6.75 -20.37 7.98
CA GLN A 31 -5.39 -20.29 7.42
C GLN A 31 -5.30 -20.56 5.91
N ASN A 32 -6.42 -20.43 5.19
CA ASN A 32 -6.48 -20.64 3.75
C ASN A 32 -6.58 -19.28 3.02
N MET A 33 -5.43 -18.76 2.61
CA MET A 33 -5.33 -17.44 1.95
C MET A 33 -5.62 -17.50 0.43
N VAL A 34 -5.63 -18.70 -0.16
CA VAL A 34 -5.76 -18.86 -1.63
C VAL A 34 -7.08 -18.30 -2.16
N PRO A 35 -8.27 -18.63 -1.59
CA PRO A 35 -9.52 -18.07 -2.08
C PRO A 35 -9.58 -16.54 -1.98
N THR A 36 -9.00 -15.98 -0.92
CA THR A 36 -8.90 -14.52 -0.75
C THR A 36 -8.05 -13.89 -1.85
N ALA A 37 -6.87 -14.45 -2.15
CA ALA A 37 -5.99 -13.94 -3.20
C ALA A 37 -6.65 -14.02 -4.59
N ILE A 38 -7.30 -15.14 -4.91
CA ILE A 38 -8.01 -15.30 -6.19
C ILE A 38 -9.20 -14.33 -6.29
N SER A 39 -9.97 -14.14 -5.23
CA SER A 39 -11.08 -13.18 -5.23
C SER A 39 -10.61 -11.74 -5.46
N GLN A 40 -9.44 -11.36 -4.92
CA GLN A 40 -8.82 -10.06 -5.18
C GLN A 40 -8.34 -9.92 -6.61
N LEU A 41 -7.77 -10.98 -7.21
CA LEU A 41 -7.41 -10.97 -8.63
C LEU A 41 -8.64 -10.80 -9.53
N ILE A 42 -9.73 -11.54 -9.26
CA ILE A 42 -11.00 -11.42 -10.00
C ILE A 42 -11.51 -9.97 -9.91
N GLU A 43 -11.48 -9.38 -8.74
CA GLU A 43 -11.88 -7.99 -8.51
C GLU A 43 -11.03 -7.01 -9.35
N GLN A 44 -9.70 -7.11 -9.32
CA GLN A 44 -8.82 -6.20 -10.07
C GLN A 44 -8.93 -6.40 -11.59
N VAL A 45 -8.97 -7.64 -12.04
CA VAL A 45 -9.16 -7.96 -13.46
C VAL A 45 -10.55 -7.49 -13.93
N GLY A 46 -11.59 -7.74 -13.12
CA GLY A 46 -12.94 -7.28 -13.41
C GLY A 46 -13.04 -5.76 -13.52
N LYS A 47 -12.36 -5.00 -12.65
CA LYS A 47 -12.27 -3.53 -12.75
C LYS A 47 -11.69 -3.10 -14.10
N VAL A 48 -10.65 -3.75 -14.58
CA VAL A 48 -10.06 -3.40 -15.89
C VAL A 48 -11.00 -3.76 -17.04
N PHE A 49 -11.52 -4.98 -17.08
CA PHE A 49 -12.31 -5.48 -18.22
C PHE A 49 -13.76 -4.99 -18.25
N VAL A 50 -14.32 -4.58 -17.12
CA VAL A 50 -15.71 -4.10 -17.05
C VAL A 50 -15.76 -2.58 -16.90
N ALA A 51 -14.93 -1.98 -16.02
CA ALA A 51 -15.01 -0.55 -15.76
C ALA A 51 -14.50 0.30 -16.94
N LEU A 52 -13.43 -0.13 -17.63
CA LEU A 52 -12.92 0.65 -18.78
C LEU A 52 -13.92 0.72 -19.96
N PRO A 53 -14.54 -0.39 -20.42
CA PRO A 53 -15.59 -0.30 -21.45
C PRO A 53 -16.77 0.57 -21.01
N LEU A 54 -17.25 0.42 -19.77
CA LEU A 54 -18.36 1.24 -19.26
C LEU A 54 -17.99 2.72 -19.17
N ALA A 55 -16.75 3.03 -18.79
CA ALA A 55 -16.25 4.40 -18.82
C ALA A 55 -16.21 4.96 -20.24
N TYR A 56 -15.75 4.18 -21.20
CA TYR A 56 -15.69 4.58 -22.62
C TYR A 56 -17.09 4.87 -23.19
N PHE A 57 -18.06 4.02 -22.92
CA PHE A 57 -19.45 4.27 -23.34
C PHE A 57 -20.06 5.46 -22.60
N GLY A 58 -19.80 5.61 -21.31
CA GLY A 58 -20.26 6.75 -20.50
C GLY A 58 -19.69 8.09 -20.98
N MET A 59 -18.45 8.10 -21.49
CA MET A 59 -17.81 9.31 -22.03
C MET A 59 -18.55 9.88 -23.24
N ARG A 60 -19.27 9.05 -24.00
CA ARG A 60 -20.11 9.52 -25.13
C ARG A 60 -21.29 10.37 -24.68
N ILE A 61 -21.68 10.27 -23.41
CA ILE A 61 -22.81 11.04 -22.85
C ILE A 61 -22.25 12.24 -22.08
N SER A 62 -21.40 12.00 -21.07
CA SER A 62 -20.69 13.06 -20.35
C SER A 62 -19.60 12.46 -19.45
N VAL A 63 -18.69 13.31 -18.95
CA VAL A 63 -17.66 12.94 -17.98
C VAL A 63 -18.26 12.36 -16.69
N ALA A 64 -19.42 12.85 -16.25
CA ALA A 64 -20.15 12.34 -15.09
C ALA A 64 -20.62 10.89 -15.28
N TYR A 65 -21.13 10.56 -16.47
CA TYR A 65 -21.53 9.19 -16.81
C TYR A 65 -20.33 8.28 -17.05
N ALA A 66 -19.21 8.78 -17.53
CA ALA A 66 -17.96 8.02 -17.60
C ALA A 66 -17.49 7.62 -16.18
N ALA A 67 -17.48 8.55 -15.25
CA ALA A 67 -17.16 8.28 -13.86
C ALA A 67 -18.14 7.29 -13.23
N ALA A 68 -19.45 7.44 -13.48
CA ALA A 68 -20.47 6.48 -13.03
C ALA A 68 -20.25 5.08 -13.63
N GLY A 69 -19.83 4.99 -14.89
CA GLY A 69 -19.49 3.73 -15.57
C GLY A 69 -18.33 2.99 -14.89
N VAL A 70 -17.27 3.71 -14.50
CA VAL A 70 -16.16 3.13 -13.71
C VAL A 70 -16.65 2.56 -12.39
N LEU A 71 -17.48 3.31 -11.67
CA LEU A 71 -18.00 2.92 -10.36
C LEU A 71 -18.97 1.72 -10.48
N LEU A 72 -19.81 1.70 -11.52
CA LEU A 72 -20.68 0.57 -11.80
C LEU A 72 -19.86 -0.68 -12.16
N GLY A 73 -18.83 -0.53 -12.99
CA GLY A 73 -17.92 -1.64 -13.32
C GLY A 73 -17.22 -2.21 -12.10
N THR A 74 -16.86 -1.35 -11.14
CA THR A 74 -16.34 -1.78 -9.84
C THR A 74 -17.37 -2.62 -9.08
N SER A 75 -18.64 -2.15 -9.00
CA SER A 75 -19.73 -2.88 -8.33
C SER A 75 -19.97 -4.27 -8.97
N ILE A 76 -19.90 -4.36 -10.29
CA ILE A 76 -20.04 -5.65 -11.01
C ILE A 76 -18.86 -6.58 -10.70
N ALA A 77 -17.63 -6.06 -10.72
CA ALA A 77 -16.43 -6.85 -10.40
C ALA A 77 -16.47 -7.41 -8.97
N GLU A 78 -16.92 -6.60 -8.00
CA GLU A 78 -17.16 -7.04 -6.62
C GLU A 78 -18.21 -8.14 -6.54
N GLY A 79 -19.31 -8.03 -7.31
CA GLY A 79 -20.35 -9.05 -7.39
C GLY A 79 -19.83 -10.39 -7.91
N VAL A 80 -18.99 -10.38 -8.95
CA VAL A 80 -18.35 -11.59 -9.50
C VAL A 80 -17.39 -12.21 -8.49
N ALA A 81 -16.60 -11.39 -7.80
CA ALA A 81 -15.70 -11.86 -6.76
C ALA A 81 -16.45 -12.46 -5.55
N LEU A 82 -17.58 -11.86 -5.16
CA LEU A 82 -18.46 -12.41 -4.13
C LEU A 82 -19.04 -13.76 -4.55
N LEU A 83 -19.53 -13.87 -5.79
CA LEU A 83 -20.07 -15.13 -6.32
C LEU A 83 -19.02 -16.24 -6.26
N TYR A 84 -17.79 -15.96 -6.68
CA TYR A 84 -16.66 -16.89 -6.54
C TYR A 84 -16.47 -17.33 -5.08
N MET A 85 -16.46 -16.40 -4.14
CA MET A 85 -16.28 -16.70 -2.70
C MET A 85 -17.43 -17.55 -2.15
N VAL A 86 -18.68 -17.28 -2.53
CA VAL A 86 -19.86 -18.07 -2.14
C VAL A 86 -19.76 -19.50 -2.71
N VAL A 87 -19.36 -19.66 -3.97
CA VAL A 87 -19.18 -20.99 -4.59
C VAL A 87 -18.11 -21.79 -3.85
N ILE A 88 -16.96 -21.18 -3.54
CA ILE A 88 -15.90 -21.87 -2.80
C ILE A 88 -16.35 -22.22 -1.38
N TYR A 89 -17.05 -21.32 -0.70
CA TYR A 89 -17.60 -21.58 0.63
C TYR A 89 -18.56 -22.78 0.61
N ARG A 90 -19.53 -22.80 -0.33
CA ARG A 90 -20.49 -23.90 -0.48
C ARG A 90 -19.82 -25.22 -0.77
N ARG A 91 -18.81 -25.25 -1.67
CA ARG A 91 -18.05 -26.48 -1.99
C ARG A 91 -17.26 -27.02 -0.82
N LYS A 92 -16.76 -26.15 0.05
CA LYS A 92 -15.96 -26.57 1.23
C LYS A 92 -16.78 -26.76 2.50
N ARG A 93 -18.07 -26.41 2.48
CA ARG A 93 -18.94 -26.48 3.66
C ARG A 93 -18.97 -27.89 4.27
N ALA A 94 -19.16 -28.91 3.45
CA ALA A 94 -19.18 -30.30 3.93
C ALA A 94 -17.86 -30.72 4.62
N ALA A 95 -16.72 -30.24 4.13
CA ALA A 95 -15.42 -30.48 4.77
C ALA A 95 -15.26 -29.71 6.09
N PHE A 96 -15.89 -28.55 6.22
CA PHE A 96 -15.88 -27.79 7.47
C PHE A 96 -16.82 -28.40 8.52
N ASP A 97 -17.99 -28.88 8.07
CA ASP A 97 -18.97 -29.55 8.95
C ASP A 97 -18.47 -30.91 9.44
N ALA A 98 -17.52 -31.53 8.71
CA ALA A 98 -16.86 -32.80 9.06
C ALA A 98 -15.65 -32.64 10.00
N LEU A 99 -15.26 -31.41 10.38
CA LEU A 99 -14.19 -31.21 11.35
C LEU A 99 -14.60 -31.81 12.71
N PRO A 100 -13.68 -32.53 13.40
CA PRO A 100 -14.01 -33.13 14.69
C PRO A 100 -14.44 -32.04 15.67
N GLN A 101 -15.69 -32.12 16.07
CA GLN A 101 -16.23 -31.29 17.14
C GLN A 101 -15.77 -31.92 18.44
N ASN A 102 -15.14 -31.14 19.31
CA ASN A 102 -14.76 -31.62 20.64
C ASN A 102 -16.03 -31.78 21.48
N PRO A 103 -16.41 -33.00 21.90
CA PRO A 103 -17.69 -33.24 22.61
C PRO A 103 -17.83 -32.45 23.90
N ASP A 104 -16.69 -32.06 24.50
CA ASP A 104 -16.62 -31.31 25.77
C ASP A 104 -16.69 -29.77 25.59
N GLU A 105 -16.72 -29.28 24.35
CA GLU A 105 -16.86 -27.84 24.11
C GLU A 105 -18.34 -27.42 24.18
N THR A 106 -18.71 -26.75 25.25
CA THR A 106 -20.00 -26.07 25.33
C THR A 106 -20.11 -25.01 24.24
N PRO A 107 -21.24 -24.95 23.48
CA PRO A 107 -21.44 -23.93 22.47
C PRO A 107 -21.26 -22.53 23.08
N LEU A 108 -20.31 -21.76 22.55
CA LEU A 108 -20.09 -20.40 23.02
C LEU A 108 -21.38 -19.59 22.82
N ALA A 109 -21.91 -19.02 23.90
CA ALA A 109 -23.06 -18.16 23.81
C ALA A 109 -22.78 -17.00 22.83
N VAL A 110 -23.70 -16.71 21.93
CA VAL A 110 -23.54 -15.70 20.86
C VAL A 110 -23.19 -14.31 21.42
N ARG A 111 -23.82 -13.93 22.55
CA ARG A 111 -23.64 -12.60 23.15
C ARG A 111 -22.21 -12.30 23.63
N PRO A 112 -21.53 -13.16 24.43
CA PRO A 112 -20.14 -12.93 24.81
C PRO A 112 -19.18 -13.02 23.62
N LEU A 113 -19.44 -13.89 22.64
CA LEU A 113 -18.66 -13.97 21.41
C LEU A 113 -18.74 -12.66 20.59
N LEU A 114 -19.96 -12.14 20.40
CA LEU A 114 -20.18 -10.87 19.71
C LEU A 114 -19.52 -9.70 20.44
N LYS A 115 -19.63 -9.64 21.77
CA LYS A 115 -18.96 -8.62 22.59
C LYS A 115 -17.43 -8.68 22.42
N ARG A 116 -16.84 -9.87 22.39
CA ARG A 116 -15.41 -10.07 22.17
C ARG A 116 -15.00 -9.67 20.76
N LEU A 117 -15.76 -10.04 19.74
CA LEU A 117 -15.52 -9.64 18.34
C LEU A 117 -15.59 -8.11 18.20
N LEU A 118 -16.60 -7.45 18.71
CA LEU A 118 -16.74 -5.99 18.66
C LEU A 118 -15.60 -5.29 19.39
N SER A 119 -15.21 -5.77 20.57
CA SER A 119 -14.11 -5.16 21.33
C SER A 119 -12.75 -5.23 20.62
N LEU A 120 -12.56 -6.22 19.77
CA LEU A 120 -11.35 -6.36 18.94
C LEU A 120 -11.48 -5.59 17.62
N SER A 121 -12.65 -5.64 16.99
CA SER A 121 -12.87 -5.04 15.66
C SER A 121 -12.94 -3.53 15.70
N ILE A 122 -13.61 -2.93 16.72
CA ILE A 122 -13.79 -1.47 16.79
C ILE A 122 -12.45 -0.72 16.78
N PRO A 123 -11.45 -1.02 17.64
CA PRO A 123 -10.16 -0.32 17.59
C PRO A 123 -9.41 -0.54 16.28
N LEU A 124 -9.55 -1.73 15.69
CA LEU A 124 -8.90 -2.05 14.41
C LEU A 124 -9.52 -1.25 13.26
N THR A 125 -10.86 -1.18 13.23
CA THR A 125 -11.60 -0.41 12.22
C THR A 125 -11.33 1.09 12.35
N LEU A 126 -11.36 1.63 13.57
CA LEU A 126 -11.01 3.04 13.81
C LEU A 126 -9.58 3.34 13.33
N GLY A 127 -8.62 2.44 13.63
CA GLY A 127 -7.25 2.57 13.12
C GLY A 127 -7.18 2.54 11.58
N ALA A 128 -7.94 1.66 10.93
CA ALA A 128 -7.99 1.57 9.47
C ALA A 128 -8.68 2.77 8.81
N CYS A 129 -9.62 3.43 9.48
CA CYS A 129 -10.31 4.62 8.97
C CYS A 129 -9.45 5.90 8.99
N ILE A 130 -8.35 5.93 9.74
CA ILE A 130 -7.52 7.15 9.89
C ILE A 130 -7.01 7.64 8.54
N VAL A 131 -6.42 6.76 7.73
CA VAL A 131 -5.83 7.13 6.43
C VAL A 131 -6.89 7.56 5.41
N PRO A 132 -7.99 6.82 5.19
CA PRO A 132 -9.07 7.27 4.31
C PRO A 132 -9.70 8.60 4.76
N SER A 133 -9.91 8.78 6.06
CA SER A 133 -10.43 10.06 6.59
C SER A 133 -9.47 11.21 6.35
N ALA A 134 -8.17 10.99 6.54
CA ALA A 134 -7.15 11.99 6.22
C ALA A 134 -7.16 12.36 4.74
N SER A 135 -7.29 11.38 3.84
CA SER A 135 -7.37 11.62 2.40
C SER A 135 -8.64 12.40 2.01
N PHE A 136 -9.75 12.16 2.68
CA PHE A 136 -10.99 12.92 2.48
C PHE A 136 -10.83 14.39 2.93
N ILE A 137 -10.23 14.62 4.11
CA ILE A 137 -9.92 15.95 4.62
C ILE A 137 -8.94 16.67 3.66
N ASP A 138 -7.89 15.98 3.22
CA ASP A 138 -6.93 16.51 2.26
C ASP A 138 -7.61 17.00 0.99
N SER A 139 -8.58 16.25 0.45
CA SER A 139 -9.29 16.59 -0.79
C SER A 139 -9.98 17.96 -0.71
N GLY A 140 -10.71 18.21 0.36
CA GLY A 140 -11.38 19.49 0.56
C GLY A 140 -10.41 20.61 0.92
N LEU A 141 -9.46 20.30 1.79
CA LEU A 141 -8.53 21.30 2.33
C LEU A 141 -7.52 21.78 1.27
N LEU A 142 -6.93 20.89 0.47
CA LEU A 142 -5.97 21.26 -0.55
C LEU A 142 -6.59 22.22 -1.57
N LEU A 143 -7.76 21.86 -2.11
CA LEU A 143 -8.41 22.67 -3.12
C LEU A 143 -8.75 24.07 -2.59
N ASN A 144 -9.39 24.16 -1.43
CA ASN A 144 -9.80 25.43 -0.86
C ASN A 144 -8.60 26.31 -0.51
N ARG A 145 -7.55 25.73 0.08
CA ARG A 145 -6.34 26.50 0.43
C ARG A 145 -5.54 26.98 -0.77
N LEU A 146 -5.54 26.24 -1.89
CA LEU A 146 -4.93 26.73 -3.15
C LEU A 146 -5.69 27.94 -3.70
N VAL A 147 -7.02 27.93 -3.62
CA VAL A 147 -7.84 29.07 -4.04
C VAL A 147 -7.63 30.27 -3.11
N ASP A 148 -7.58 30.05 -1.79
CA ASP A 148 -7.29 31.09 -0.80
C ASP A 148 -5.89 31.70 -1.00
N ALA A 149 -4.91 30.92 -1.49
CA ALA A 149 -3.57 31.39 -1.84
C ALA A 149 -3.53 32.20 -3.16
N GLY A 150 -4.69 32.48 -3.80
CA GLY A 150 -4.81 33.29 -4.99
C GLY A 150 -4.70 32.52 -6.31
N ILE A 151 -4.71 31.20 -6.29
CA ILE A 151 -4.71 30.37 -7.51
C ILE A 151 -6.15 30.28 -8.03
N GLU A 152 -6.33 30.57 -9.32
CA GLU A 152 -7.62 30.42 -9.97
C GLU A 152 -8.20 29.01 -9.78
N ARG A 153 -9.49 28.91 -9.49
CA ARG A 153 -10.16 27.64 -9.14
C ARG A 153 -9.98 26.54 -10.20
N THR A 154 -9.98 26.89 -11.48
CA THR A 154 -9.74 25.97 -12.60
C THR A 154 -8.32 25.39 -12.57
N SER A 155 -7.33 26.25 -12.35
CA SER A 155 -5.93 25.89 -12.20
C SER A 155 -5.68 25.08 -10.94
N ALA A 156 -6.32 25.44 -9.82
CA ALA A 156 -6.25 24.70 -8.57
C ALA A 156 -6.84 23.28 -8.69
N LEU A 157 -7.97 23.13 -9.40
CA LEU A 157 -8.55 21.82 -9.72
C LEU A 157 -7.61 20.98 -10.59
N GLY A 158 -6.96 21.57 -11.59
CA GLY A 158 -5.98 20.90 -12.43
C GLY A 158 -4.75 20.42 -11.64
N LEU A 159 -4.21 21.28 -10.78
CA LEU A 159 -3.08 20.94 -9.89
C LEU A 159 -3.45 19.81 -8.93
N TYR A 160 -4.58 19.93 -8.25
CA TYR A 160 -5.07 18.89 -7.34
C TYR A 160 -5.35 17.58 -8.07
N GLY A 161 -5.96 17.63 -9.25
CA GLY A 161 -6.25 16.47 -10.08
C GLY A 161 -4.98 15.72 -10.50
N ARG A 162 -3.93 16.44 -10.91
CA ARG A 162 -2.61 15.84 -11.22
C ARG A 162 -1.93 15.27 -9.98
N TYR A 163 -1.98 15.97 -8.86
CA TYR A 163 -1.42 15.47 -7.61
C TYR A 163 -2.12 14.20 -7.14
N SER A 164 -3.45 14.20 -7.04
CA SER A 164 -4.22 13.06 -6.55
C SER A 164 -4.30 11.90 -7.56
N GLY A 165 -4.49 12.22 -8.84
CA GLY A 165 -4.69 11.22 -9.90
C GLY A 165 -3.38 10.64 -10.44
N TYR A 166 -2.31 11.43 -10.55
CA TYR A 166 -1.05 10.95 -11.13
C TYR A 166 -0.02 10.62 -10.06
N VAL A 167 0.30 11.59 -9.19
CA VAL A 167 1.36 11.44 -8.20
C VAL A 167 1.03 10.38 -7.16
N LEU A 168 -0.11 10.50 -6.48
CA LEU A 168 -0.49 9.54 -5.43
C LEU A 168 -0.76 8.14 -6.00
N THR A 169 -1.29 8.04 -7.22
CA THR A 169 -1.51 6.74 -7.88
C THR A 169 -0.19 6.00 -8.12
N LEU A 170 0.85 6.70 -8.58
CA LEU A 170 2.18 6.11 -8.77
C LEU A 170 2.82 5.69 -7.45
N ILE A 171 2.69 6.50 -6.40
CA ILE A 171 3.19 6.18 -5.06
C ILE A 171 2.50 4.95 -4.46
N ASN A 172 1.23 4.72 -4.77
CA ASN A 172 0.49 3.57 -4.27
C ASN A 172 1.05 2.23 -4.76
N VAL A 173 1.74 2.18 -5.90
CA VAL A 173 2.31 0.94 -6.44
C VAL A 173 3.37 0.34 -5.49
N PRO A 174 4.45 1.05 -5.12
CA PRO A 174 5.43 0.50 -4.17
C PRO A 174 4.87 0.38 -2.74
N THR A 175 3.92 1.22 -2.34
CA THR A 175 3.34 1.11 -0.99
C THR A 175 2.49 -0.16 -0.81
N ALA A 176 1.92 -0.71 -1.88
CA ALA A 176 1.24 -2.01 -1.84
C ALA A 176 2.19 -3.15 -1.42
N LEU A 177 3.47 -3.10 -1.83
CA LEU A 177 4.48 -4.07 -1.37
C LEU A 177 4.75 -3.95 0.13
N ALA A 178 4.77 -2.73 0.66
CA ALA A 178 4.92 -2.48 2.09
C ALA A 178 3.78 -3.08 2.91
N VAL A 179 2.54 -2.96 2.43
CA VAL A 179 1.37 -3.58 3.06
C VAL A 179 1.50 -5.10 3.06
N ALA A 180 1.93 -5.71 1.96
CA ALA A 180 2.13 -7.16 1.86
C ALA A 180 3.21 -7.66 2.86
N ILE A 181 4.32 -6.93 3.01
CA ILE A 181 5.35 -7.23 4.02
C ILE A 181 4.73 -7.17 5.43
N SER A 182 4.02 -6.10 5.75
CA SER A 182 3.34 -5.92 7.03
C SER A 182 2.39 -7.08 7.34
N MET A 183 1.53 -7.45 6.39
CA MET A 183 0.58 -8.56 6.53
C MET A 183 1.26 -9.90 6.81
N SER A 184 2.45 -10.14 6.26
CA SER A 184 3.22 -11.37 6.51
C SER A 184 3.87 -11.39 7.90
N LEU A 185 4.21 -10.23 8.43
CA LEU A 185 4.83 -10.10 9.76
C LEU A 185 3.86 -10.40 10.90
N VAL A 186 2.59 -10.02 10.76
CA VAL A 186 1.58 -10.20 11.81
C VAL A 186 1.48 -11.65 12.30
N PRO A 187 1.21 -12.66 11.44
CA PRO A 187 1.12 -14.05 11.89
C PRO A 187 2.46 -14.60 12.36
N SER A 188 3.57 -14.20 11.73
CA SER A 188 4.92 -14.65 12.09
C SER A 188 5.30 -14.20 13.50
N ILE A 189 5.09 -12.94 13.83
CA ILE A 189 5.36 -12.36 15.16
C ILE A 189 4.38 -12.93 16.21
N SER A 190 3.09 -13.02 15.89
CA SER A 190 2.07 -13.55 16.79
C SER A 190 2.35 -15.00 17.18
N SER A 191 2.76 -15.83 16.23
CA SER A 191 3.14 -17.22 16.44
C SER A 191 4.41 -17.36 17.31
N ALA A 192 5.44 -16.53 17.05
CA ALA A 192 6.66 -16.51 17.86
C ALA A 192 6.35 -16.06 19.30
N MET A 193 5.50 -15.06 19.47
CA MET A 193 5.06 -14.58 20.78
C MET A 193 4.30 -15.66 21.55
N ALA A 194 3.39 -16.40 20.89
CA ALA A 194 2.60 -17.46 21.52
C ALA A 194 3.48 -18.62 22.02
N ARG A 195 4.59 -18.90 21.31
CA ARG A 195 5.57 -19.92 21.74
C ARG A 195 6.61 -19.43 22.75
N GLY A 196 6.59 -18.16 23.13
CA GLY A 196 7.64 -17.58 23.98
C GLY A 196 9.01 -17.47 23.29
N ASP A 197 9.09 -17.63 21.96
CA ASP A 197 10.35 -17.62 21.21
C ASP A 197 10.80 -16.18 20.92
N GLY A 198 11.44 -15.57 21.91
CA GLY A 198 11.99 -14.22 21.78
C GLY A 198 13.10 -14.10 20.73
N LYS A 199 13.82 -15.19 20.40
CA LYS A 199 14.88 -15.19 19.39
C LYS A 199 14.28 -15.04 17.97
N THR A 200 13.28 -15.86 17.65
CA THR A 200 12.54 -15.78 16.38
C THR A 200 11.81 -14.44 16.25
N MET A 201 11.18 -13.96 17.33
CA MET A 201 10.50 -12.65 17.33
C MET A 201 11.46 -11.50 16.97
N ARG A 202 12.66 -11.46 17.59
CA ARG A 202 13.69 -10.44 17.25
C ARG A 202 14.17 -10.56 15.81
N ARG A 203 14.44 -11.80 15.36
CA ARG A 203 14.89 -12.07 13.98
C ARG A 203 13.85 -11.62 12.95
N GLN A 204 12.58 -11.96 13.15
CA GLN A 204 11.50 -11.59 12.23
C GLN A 204 11.25 -10.07 12.21
N SER A 205 11.32 -9.41 13.37
CA SER A 205 11.20 -7.95 13.45
C SER A 205 12.35 -7.24 12.73
N SER A 206 13.58 -7.70 12.91
CA SER A 206 14.75 -7.16 12.21
C SER A 206 14.65 -7.39 10.70
N LEU A 207 14.23 -8.58 10.27
CA LEU A 207 14.02 -8.90 8.86
C LEU A 207 12.94 -7.99 8.23
N GLY A 208 11.81 -7.81 8.91
CA GLY A 208 10.73 -6.95 8.43
C GLY A 208 11.19 -5.49 8.23
N LEU A 209 11.94 -4.94 9.18
CA LEU A 209 12.51 -3.59 9.03
C LEU A 209 13.56 -3.53 7.91
N ARG A 210 14.41 -4.54 7.77
CA ARG A 210 15.38 -4.60 6.67
C ARG A 210 14.68 -4.64 5.31
N LEU A 211 13.65 -5.46 5.15
CA LEU A 211 12.85 -5.54 3.92
C LEU A 211 12.16 -4.21 3.61
N SER A 212 11.74 -3.45 4.63
CA SER A 212 11.16 -2.11 4.40
C SER A 212 12.15 -1.16 3.74
N PHE A 213 13.41 -1.15 4.19
CA PHE A 213 14.44 -0.31 3.58
C PHE A 213 14.91 -0.86 2.23
N VAL A 214 15.02 -2.19 2.07
CA VAL A 214 15.39 -2.85 0.81
C VAL A 214 14.39 -2.55 -0.30
N VAL A 215 13.10 -2.41 0.01
CA VAL A 215 12.06 -2.06 -0.96
C VAL A 215 11.84 -0.55 -1.01
N GLY A 216 11.73 0.10 0.15
CA GLY A 216 11.34 1.50 0.24
C GLY A 216 12.39 2.48 -0.34
N LEU A 217 13.67 2.26 -0.06
CA LEU A 217 14.73 3.17 -0.53
C LEU A 217 14.88 3.21 -2.06
N PRO A 218 15.05 2.06 -2.76
CA PRO A 218 15.19 2.11 -4.22
C PRO A 218 13.93 2.62 -4.92
N CYS A 219 12.74 2.26 -4.43
CA CYS A 219 11.50 2.79 -4.99
C CYS A 219 11.40 4.32 -4.79
N SER A 220 11.77 4.81 -3.60
CA SER A 220 11.78 6.22 -3.28
C SER A 220 12.74 7.01 -4.19
N ILE A 221 14.01 6.62 -4.21
CA ILE A 221 15.05 7.33 -4.98
C ILE A 221 14.87 7.11 -6.48
N GLY A 222 14.54 5.89 -6.92
CA GLY A 222 14.28 5.59 -8.33
C GLY A 222 13.12 6.41 -8.90
N MET A 223 12.00 6.49 -8.17
CA MET A 223 10.84 7.27 -8.58
C MET A 223 11.10 8.78 -8.50
N SER A 224 11.90 9.24 -7.54
CA SER A 224 12.33 10.62 -7.44
C SER A 224 13.17 11.06 -8.65
N LEU A 225 14.19 10.27 -9.01
CA LEU A 225 15.09 10.57 -10.11
C LEU A 225 14.42 10.45 -11.49
N LEU A 226 13.55 9.48 -11.65
CA LEU A 226 12.84 9.20 -12.92
C LEU A 226 11.45 9.84 -12.99
N SER A 227 11.13 10.80 -12.11
CA SER A 227 9.78 11.36 -11.98
C SER A 227 9.22 11.93 -13.29
N SER A 228 10.00 12.74 -14.00
CA SER A 228 9.60 13.33 -15.28
C SER A 228 9.43 12.26 -16.36
N GLN A 229 10.35 11.32 -16.46
CA GLN A 229 10.34 10.24 -17.43
C GLN A 229 9.15 9.29 -17.22
N ILE A 230 8.90 8.89 -15.97
CA ILE A 230 7.76 8.00 -15.63
C ILE A 230 6.43 8.70 -15.94
N LEU A 231 6.30 9.97 -15.57
CA LEU A 231 5.08 10.73 -15.85
C LEU A 231 4.84 10.89 -17.34
N SER A 232 5.85 11.26 -18.12
CA SER A 232 5.73 11.43 -19.59
C SER A 232 5.52 10.10 -20.33
N LEU A 233 5.91 8.96 -19.74
CA LEU A 233 5.65 7.64 -20.29
C LEU A 233 4.16 7.26 -20.19
N ILE A 234 3.55 7.54 -19.03
CA ILE A 234 2.21 7.04 -18.66
C ILE A 234 1.12 8.07 -19.02
N TYR A 235 1.40 9.35 -18.77
CA TYR A 235 0.42 10.42 -18.91
C TYR A 235 0.78 11.40 -20.02
N HIS A 236 -0.25 11.99 -20.63
CA HIS A 236 -0.10 13.09 -21.56
C HIS A 236 -0.20 14.42 -20.81
N PHE A 237 0.66 15.38 -21.16
CA PHE A 237 0.66 16.72 -20.59
C PHE A 237 0.54 17.75 -21.70
N ASP A 238 -0.38 18.70 -21.54
CA ASP A 238 -0.63 19.76 -22.53
C ASP A 238 0.50 20.80 -22.56
N THR A 239 1.19 21.00 -21.43
CA THR A 239 2.27 21.98 -21.32
C THR A 239 3.51 21.38 -20.60
N PRO A 240 4.72 21.79 -21.02
CA PRO A 240 5.95 21.37 -20.35
C PRO A 240 6.00 21.79 -18.87
N GLU A 241 5.37 22.92 -18.53
CA GLU A 241 5.30 23.40 -17.15
C GLU A 241 4.44 22.49 -16.27
N ALA A 242 3.30 22.00 -16.77
CA ALA A 242 2.46 21.06 -16.05
C ALA A 242 3.21 19.74 -15.75
N LEU A 243 4.01 19.24 -16.70
CA LEU A 243 4.88 18.10 -16.50
C LEU A 243 5.94 18.38 -15.42
N ARG A 244 6.62 19.55 -15.51
CA ARG A 244 7.67 19.93 -14.55
C ARG A 244 7.14 19.98 -13.12
N VAL A 245 6.06 20.73 -12.87
CA VAL A 245 5.46 20.86 -11.54
C VAL A 245 5.00 19.49 -11.01
N THR A 246 4.38 18.66 -11.85
CA THR A 246 3.92 17.33 -11.43
C THR A 246 5.10 16.40 -11.17
N ALA A 247 6.21 16.50 -11.90
CA ALA A 247 7.41 15.72 -11.68
C ALA A 247 8.13 16.13 -10.38
N GLU A 248 8.19 17.41 -10.08
CA GLU A 248 8.71 17.93 -8.80
C GLU A 248 7.86 17.41 -7.62
N LEU A 249 6.54 17.44 -7.74
CA LEU A 249 5.61 16.88 -6.76
C LEU A 249 5.81 15.37 -6.58
N LEU A 250 5.98 14.61 -7.67
CA LEU A 250 6.25 13.18 -7.61
C LEU A 250 7.60 12.91 -6.97
N SER A 251 8.63 13.66 -7.33
CA SER A 251 9.98 13.54 -6.76
C SER A 251 9.97 13.75 -5.25
N LEU A 252 9.32 14.81 -4.77
CA LEU A 252 9.23 15.12 -3.34
C LEU A 252 8.35 14.11 -2.61
N SER A 253 7.20 13.75 -3.19
CA SER A 253 6.26 12.80 -2.60
C SER A 253 6.84 11.37 -2.54
N SER A 254 7.71 10.98 -3.48
CA SER A 254 8.31 9.65 -3.49
C SER A 254 9.16 9.36 -2.26
N LEU A 255 9.69 10.40 -1.59
CA LEU A 255 10.42 10.25 -0.33
C LEU A 255 9.52 9.73 0.80
N THR A 256 8.21 9.89 0.69
CA THR A 256 7.26 9.32 1.66
C THR A 256 7.22 7.80 1.61
N ILE A 257 7.62 7.17 0.49
CA ILE A 257 7.56 5.72 0.29
C ILE A 257 8.40 4.99 1.34
N VAL A 258 9.64 5.43 1.55
CA VAL A 258 10.51 4.78 2.54
C VAL A 258 9.98 4.93 3.97
N LEU A 259 9.46 6.11 4.33
CA LEU A 259 8.87 6.32 5.65
C LEU A 259 7.62 5.47 5.85
N PHE A 260 6.74 5.43 4.85
CA PHE A 260 5.54 4.62 4.86
C PHE A 260 5.84 3.12 4.97
N THR A 261 6.86 2.61 4.25
CA THR A 261 7.24 1.18 4.33
C THR A 261 7.70 0.81 5.74
N VAL A 262 8.44 1.69 6.42
CA VAL A 262 8.86 1.47 7.81
C VAL A 262 7.68 1.56 8.77
N VAL A 263 6.76 2.53 8.60
CA VAL A 263 5.52 2.65 9.39
C VAL A 263 4.68 1.38 9.24
N GLN A 264 4.52 0.87 8.03
CA GLN A 264 3.74 -0.35 7.77
C GLN A 264 4.34 -1.58 8.45
N SER A 265 5.65 -1.81 8.31
CA SER A 265 6.31 -2.96 8.94
C SER A 265 6.30 -2.87 10.46
N THR A 266 6.57 -1.70 11.03
CA THR A 266 6.50 -1.50 12.48
C THR A 266 5.07 -1.68 13.01
N SER A 267 4.06 -1.24 12.25
CA SER A 267 2.66 -1.47 12.56
C SER A 267 2.32 -2.97 12.54
N GLY A 268 2.77 -3.71 11.53
CA GLY A 268 2.58 -5.16 11.45
C GLY A 268 3.23 -5.90 12.63
N ILE A 269 4.45 -5.52 13.03
CA ILE A 269 5.12 -6.08 14.19
C ILE A 269 4.32 -5.80 15.48
N LEU A 270 3.90 -4.55 15.70
CA LEU A 270 3.12 -4.16 16.88
C LEU A 270 1.74 -4.83 16.92
N GLN A 271 1.09 -5.02 15.75
CA GLN A 271 -0.15 -5.79 15.65
C GLN A 271 0.07 -7.27 16.03
N GLY A 272 1.14 -7.88 15.52
CA GLY A 272 1.53 -9.26 15.90
C GLY A 272 1.79 -9.41 17.39
N LEU A 273 2.28 -8.37 18.06
CA LEU A 273 2.47 -8.28 19.51
C LEU A 273 1.19 -7.93 20.29
N ARG A 274 0.01 -7.88 19.64
CA ARG A 274 -1.27 -7.45 20.23
C ARG A 274 -1.23 -6.01 20.78
N LYS A 275 -0.38 -5.15 20.22
CA LYS A 275 -0.22 -3.73 20.60
C LYS A 275 -0.72 -2.77 19.52
N GLN A 276 -1.77 -3.14 18.80
CA GLN A 276 -2.33 -2.38 17.66
C GLN A 276 -2.77 -0.95 17.99
N ARG A 277 -3.02 -0.65 19.26
CA ARG A 277 -3.37 0.73 19.68
C ARG A 277 -2.21 1.72 19.49
N ILE A 278 -0.95 1.23 19.56
CA ILE A 278 0.23 2.09 19.44
C ILE A 278 0.30 2.71 18.04
N PRO A 279 0.39 1.92 16.93
CA PRO A 279 0.43 2.50 15.59
C PRO A 279 -0.83 3.32 15.25
N MET A 280 -1.97 3.00 15.83
CA MET A 280 -3.19 3.80 15.69
C MET A 280 -2.99 5.23 16.25
N TYR A 281 -2.52 5.35 17.50
CA TYR A 281 -2.31 6.67 18.11
C TYR A 281 -1.18 7.46 17.45
N THR A 282 -0.07 6.81 17.09
CA THR A 282 1.06 7.48 16.44
C THR A 282 0.68 7.99 15.05
N LEU A 283 -0.11 7.21 14.30
CA LEU A 283 -0.62 7.63 13.00
C LEU A 283 -1.65 8.76 13.13
N MET A 284 -2.53 8.69 14.13
CA MET A 284 -3.50 9.73 14.43
C MET A 284 -2.82 11.06 14.75
N ALA A 285 -1.76 11.03 15.57
CA ALA A 285 -0.94 12.21 15.85
C ALA A 285 -0.26 12.75 14.59
N GLY A 286 0.30 11.87 13.76
CA GLY A 286 0.90 12.24 12.48
C GLY A 286 -0.11 12.90 11.54
N VAL A 287 -1.32 12.34 11.43
CA VAL A 287 -2.40 12.90 10.58
C VAL A 287 -2.86 14.26 11.11
N ALA A 288 -3.00 14.43 12.42
CA ALA A 288 -3.36 15.73 12.99
C ALA A 288 -2.34 16.83 12.63
N VAL A 289 -1.05 16.51 12.73
CA VAL A 289 0.02 17.45 12.31
C VAL A 289 -0.01 17.65 10.78
N LYS A 290 -0.27 16.61 10.00
CA LYS A 290 -0.39 16.72 8.54
C LYS A 290 -1.51 17.69 8.13
N VAL A 291 -2.69 17.60 8.76
CA VAL A 291 -3.81 18.51 8.50
C VAL A 291 -3.43 19.95 8.83
N LEU A 292 -2.77 20.17 9.97
CA LEU A 292 -2.28 21.50 10.37
C LEU A 292 -1.26 22.04 9.36
N LEU A 293 -0.29 21.25 8.95
CA LEU A 293 0.72 21.64 7.98
C LEU A 293 0.12 21.88 6.58
N ASN A 294 -0.81 21.07 6.14
CA ASN A 294 -1.53 21.31 4.89
C ASN A 294 -2.26 22.66 4.94
N TYR A 295 -2.95 22.94 6.05
CA TYR A 295 -3.66 24.21 6.22
C TYR A 295 -2.71 25.42 6.16
N THR A 296 -1.55 25.36 6.80
CA THR A 296 -0.60 26.48 6.86
C THR A 296 0.26 26.59 5.60
N LEU A 297 0.92 25.51 5.17
CA LEU A 297 1.89 25.53 4.08
C LEU A 297 1.25 25.77 2.70
N ILE A 298 0.09 25.18 2.43
CA ILE A 298 -0.58 25.33 1.12
C ILE A 298 -1.10 26.76 0.95
N GLY A 299 -1.51 27.42 2.03
CA GLY A 299 -1.92 28.82 2.01
C GLY A 299 -0.77 29.82 1.82
N MET A 300 0.50 29.39 1.86
CA MET A 300 1.65 30.28 1.65
C MET A 300 1.98 30.41 0.14
N PRO A 301 2.01 31.63 -0.43
CA PRO A 301 2.19 31.81 -1.87
C PRO A 301 3.50 31.23 -2.44
N GLY A 302 4.55 31.05 -1.63
CA GLY A 302 5.82 30.47 -2.07
C GLY A 302 5.89 28.94 -2.01
N ILE A 303 4.98 28.27 -1.26
CA ILE A 303 4.99 26.81 -1.07
C ILE A 303 3.85 26.16 -1.84
N ASN A 304 2.63 26.70 -1.75
CA ASN A 304 1.46 26.20 -2.47
C ASN A 304 1.28 24.67 -2.32
N ILE A 305 1.05 23.98 -3.43
CA ILE A 305 0.78 22.53 -3.47
C ILE A 305 1.95 21.67 -2.94
N TYR A 306 3.19 22.19 -2.94
CA TYR A 306 4.35 21.48 -2.38
C TYR A 306 4.24 21.24 -0.86
N GLY A 307 3.39 21.99 -0.17
CA GLY A 307 3.06 21.75 1.23
C GLY A 307 2.48 20.34 1.48
N ALA A 308 1.75 19.75 0.54
CA ALA A 308 1.11 18.44 0.70
C ALA A 308 2.12 17.27 0.84
N PRO A 309 3.16 17.14 -0.01
CA PRO A 309 4.26 16.20 0.21
C PRO A 309 5.00 16.42 1.53
N ILE A 310 5.32 17.67 1.88
CA ILE A 310 6.03 18.02 3.12
C ILE A 310 5.22 17.59 4.35
N ALA A 311 3.92 17.89 4.35
CA ALA A 311 3.02 17.48 5.44
C ALA A 311 2.92 15.95 5.54
N SER A 312 2.92 15.23 4.41
CA SER A 312 2.91 13.76 4.39
C SER A 312 4.23 13.16 4.91
N LEU A 313 5.38 13.72 4.54
CA LEU A 313 6.68 13.33 5.09
C LEU A 313 6.71 13.50 6.61
N THR A 314 6.24 14.64 7.10
CA THR A 314 6.16 14.92 8.55
C THR A 314 5.23 13.94 9.25
N CYS A 315 4.06 13.65 8.69
CA CYS A 315 3.10 12.68 9.22
C CYS A 315 3.73 11.31 9.44
N TYR A 316 4.38 10.76 8.39
CA TYR A 316 4.99 9.44 8.50
C TYR A 316 6.23 9.44 9.39
N THR A 317 6.98 10.54 9.47
CA THR A 317 8.11 10.67 10.41
C THR A 317 7.63 10.64 11.86
N ILE A 318 6.58 11.39 12.20
CA ILE A 318 5.97 11.40 13.53
C ILE A 318 5.41 10.02 13.90
N SER A 319 4.87 9.28 12.93
CA SER A 319 4.37 7.93 13.17
C SER A 319 5.50 6.91 13.30
N MET A 320 6.55 7.03 12.49
CA MET A 320 7.66 6.08 12.40
C MET A 320 8.50 6.05 13.69
N LEU A 321 8.89 7.21 14.20
CA LEU A 321 9.83 7.29 15.33
C LEU A 321 9.31 6.61 16.60
N PRO A 322 8.09 6.90 17.09
CA PRO A 322 7.55 6.17 18.24
C PRO A 322 7.32 4.69 17.94
N ASN A 323 6.83 4.33 16.74
CA ASN A 323 6.63 2.93 16.40
C ASN A 323 7.94 2.13 16.48
N LEU A 324 9.06 2.66 15.95
CA LEU A 324 10.39 2.04 16.06
C LEU A 324 10.82 1.89 17.51
N TRP A 325 10.60 2.91 18.34
CA TRP A 325 10.93 2.86 19.76
C TRP A 325 10.13 1.76 20.47
N TYR A 326 8.82 1.67 20.24
CA TYR A 326 7.98 0.63 20.85
C TYR A 326 8.32 -0.77 20.33
N VAL A 327 8.61 -0.93 19.03
CA VAL A 327 9.09 -2.20 18.48
C VAL A 327 10.35 -2.64 19.21
N ARG A 328 11.35 -1.75 19.35
CA ARG A 328 12.58 -2.04 20.10
C ARG A 328 12.29 -2.42 21.55
N LYS A 329 11.42 -1.67 22.23
CA LYS A 329 11.04 -1.90 23.63
C LYS A 329 10.40 -3.27 23.85
N TYR A 330 9.46 -3.68 23.00
CA TYR A 330 8.71 -4.91 23.21
C TYR A 330 9.39 -6.16 22.62
N THR A 331 10.17 -6.04 21.58
CA THR A 331 10.88 -7.19 21.00
C THR A 331 12.27 -7.39 21.58
N GLY A 332 12.85 -6.37 22.21
CA GLY A 332 14.24 -6.37 22.66
C GLY A 332 15.25 -6.49 21.51
N MET A 333 14.85 -6.15 20.26
CA MET A 333 15.75 -6.20 19.13
C MET A 333 16.81 -5.09 19.21
N LYS A 334 18.03 -5.41 18.85
CA LYS A 334 19.08 -4.43 18.61
C LYS A 334 18.90 -3.89 17.20
N LEU A 335 18.86 -2.55 17.07
CA LEU A 335 18.87 -1.91 15.76
C LEU A 335 20.28 -2.01 15.18
N ASP A 336 20.51 -3.03 14.37
CA ASP A 336 21.72 -3.11 13.56
C ASP A 336 21.57 -2.13 12.38
N LEU A 337 21.93 -0.87 12.64
CA LEU A 337 21.85 0.18 11.62
C LEU A 337 22.69 -0.14 10.37
N LYS A 338 23.78 -0.89 10.54
CA LYS A 338 24.64 -1.29 9.40
C LYS A 338 23.90 -2.26 8.49
N GLY A 339 23.30 -3.31 9.04
CA GLY A 339 22.59 -4.33 8.27
C GLY A 339 21.21 -3.89 7.79
N ILE A 340 20.48 -3.11 8.61
CA ILE A 340 19.09 -2.73 8.33
C ILE A 340 19.01 -1.53 7.38
N LEU A 341 19.84 -0.50 7.59
CA LEU A 341 19.75 0.78 6.88
C LEU A 341 20.93 1.03 5.95
N LEU A 342 22.17 0.92 6.44
CA LEU A 342 23.35 1.38 5.70
C LEU A 342 23.61 0.58 4.42
N ARG A 343 23.48 -0.75 4.46
CA ARG A 343 23.66 -1.60 3.28
C ARG A 343 22.62 -1.32 2.19
N PRO A 344 21.30 -1.30 2.46
CA PRO A 344 20.30 -0.88 1.47
C PRO A 344 20.50 0.55 0.97
N ALA A 345 20.93 1.48 1.85
CA ALA A 345 21.16 2.87 1.47
C ALA A 345 22.37 2.99 0.51
N LEU A 346 23.45 2.26 0.76
CA LEU A 346 24.61 2.22 -0.15
C LEU A 346 24.23 1.62 -1.51
N ALA A 347 23.51 0.50 -1.52
CA ALA A 347 23.04 -0.10 -2.78
C ALA A 347 22.15 0.88 -3.57
N THR A 348 21.26 1.61 -2.87
CA THR A 348 20.38 2.62 -3.46
C THR A 348 21.17 3.83 -3.97
N ALA A 349 22.19 4.29 -3.23
CA ALA A 349 23.02 5.41 -3.66
C ALA A 349 23.81 5.06 -4.92
N LEU A 350 24.36 3.85 -5.01
CA LEU A 350 25.06 3.36 -6.21
C LEU A 350 24.08 3.25 -7.39
N MET A 351 22.89 2.67 -7.20
CA MET A 351 21.82 2.66 -8.20
C MET A 351 21.49 4.09 -8.67
N GLY A 352 21.30 5.02 -7.72
CA GLY A 352 20.99 6.41 -8.01
C GLY A 352 22.07 7.10 -8.82
N ALA A 353 23.35 6.86 -8.52
CA ALA A 353 24.47 7.39 -9.29
C ALA A 353 24.47 6.87 -10.73
N VAL A 354 24.26 5.56 -10.93
CA VAL A 354 24.15 4.96 -12.26
C VAL A 354 22.96 5.55 -13.03
N LEU A 355 21.80 5.68 -12.40
CA LEU A 355 20.61 6.29 -13.02
C LEU A 355 20.85 7.75 -13.40
N ALA A 356 21.43 8.55 -12.49
CA ALA A 356 21.72 9.96 -12.76
C ALA A 356 22.70 10.13 -13.94
N LEU A 357 23.67 9.25 -14.07
CA LEU A 357 24.57 9.22 -15.22
C LEU A 357 23.83 8.79 -16.50
N ALA A 358 23.02 7.73 -16.41
CA ALA A 358 22.28 7.20 -17.56
C ALA A 358 21.26 8.22 -18.11
N ILE A 359 20.59 9.00 -17.24
CA ILE A 359 19.66 10.06 -17.65
C ILE A 359 20.38 11.14 -18.47
N ARG A 360 21.65 11.42 -18.18
CA ARG A 360 22.44 12.43 -18.95
C ARG A 360 22.95 11.92 -20.29
N LEU A 361 23.16 10.61 -20.41
CA LEU A 361 23.74 9.98 -21.59
C LEU A 361 22.72 9.46 -22.59
N LEU A 362 21.53 9.08 -22.11
CA LEU A 362 20.51 8.46 -22.96
C LEU A 362 19.52 9.53 -23.50
N PRO A 363 19.05 9.36 -24.73
CA PRO A 363 18.05 10.26 -25.31
C PRO A 363 16.73 10.23 -24.55
N SER A 364 15.98 11.32 -24.61
CA SER A 364 14.62 11.38 -24.09
C SER A 364 13.66 10.57 -24.97
N GLY A 365 12.83 9.70 -24.39
CA GLY A 365 11.85 8.93 -25.14
C GLY A 365 11.24 7.78 -24.37
N ARG A 366 10.06 7.31 -24.79
CA ARG A 366 9.31 6.25 -24.10
C ARG A 366 10.08 4.95 -23.93
N LEU A 367 10.78 4.50 -24.98
CA LEU A 367 11.60 3.30 -24.92
C LEU A 367 12.78 3.46 -23.95
N TRP A 368 13.45 4.60 -23.98
CA TRP A 368 14.57 4.89 -23.08
C TRP A 368 14.12 4.98 -21.61
N THR A 369 12.92 5.45 -21.34
CA THR A 369 12.36 5.42 -19.99
C THR A 369 12.21 3.98 -19.49
N LEU A 370 11.70 3.06 -20.30
CA LEU A 370 11.62 1.64 -19.92
C LEU A 370 12.99 1.04 -19.66
N VAL A 371 13.98 1.40 -20.51
CA VAL A 371 15.38 0.96 -20.31
C VAL A 371 15.95 1.51 -19.01
N LEU A 372 15.71 2.78 -18.68
CA LEU A 372 16.14 3.39 -17.42
C LEU A 372 15.51 2.72 -16.19
N VAL A 373 14.22 2.40 -16.25
CA VAL A 373 13.55 1.66 -15.17
C VAL A 373 14.14 0.26 -15.01
N ALA A 374 14.31 -0.47 -16.11
CA ALA A 374 14.92 -1.79 -16.09
C ALA A 374 16.38 -1.75 -15.58
N LEU A 375 17.16 -0.75 -16.02
CA LEU A 375 18.52 -0.51 -15.55
C LEU A 375 18.54 -0.25 -14.03
N GLY A 376 17.60 0.56 -13.51
CA GLY A 376 17.46 0.82 -12.08
C GLY A 376 17.21 -0.46 -11.28
N VAL A 377 16.27 -1.29 -11.75
CA VAL A 377 15.97 -2.57 -11.09
C VAL A 377 17.18 -3.51 -11.12
N CYS A 378 17.82 -3.68 -12.27
CA CYS A 378 18.99 -4.58 -12.41
C CYS A 378 20.18 -4.10 -11.59
N THR A 379 20.52 -2.81 -11.64
CA THR A 379 21.65 -2.24 -10.89
C THR A 379 21.39 -2.30 -9.39
N TYR A 380 20.19 -1.99 -8.94
CA TYR A 380 19.84 -2.15 -7.53
C TYR A 380 19.96 -3.61 -7.07
N ALA A 381 19.42 -4.56 -7.81
CA ALA A 381 19.51 -5.98 -7.48
C ALA A 381 20.99 -6.44 -7.38
N ALA A 382 21.83 -6.04 -8.34
CA ALA A 382 23.25 -6.32 -8.32
C ALA A 382 23.95 -5.72 -7.08
N PHE A 383 23.75 -4.42 -6.82
CA PHE A 383 24.37 -3.76 -5.68
C PHE A 383 23.80 -4.23 -4.33
N ALA A 384 22.53 -4.60 -4.25
CA ALA A 384 21.94 -5.16 -3.04
C ALA A 384 22.56 -6.52 -2.67
N LEU A 385 22.92 -7.34 -3.66
CA LEU A 385 23.66 -8.59 -3.47
C LEU A 385 25.12 -8.32 -3.07
N LEU A 386 25.79 -7.37 -3.74
CA LEU A 386 27.20 -7.03 -3.47
C LEU A 386 27.39 -6.42 -2.07
N THR A 387 26.48 -5.53 -1.63
CA THR A 387 26.55 -4.90 -0.32
C THR A 387 26.04 -5.82 0.80
N GLY A 388 25.46 -6.97 0.46
CA GLY A 388 24.81 -7.86 1.41
C GLY A 388 23.52 -7.29 2.04
N ALA A 389 22.89 -6.33 1.36
CA ALA A 389 21.55 -5.85 1.73
C ALA A 389 20.50 -6.94 1.53
N LEU A 390 20.66 -7.77 0.47
CA LEU A 390 19.94 -9.03 0.25
C LEU A 390 20.94 -10.18 0.35
N THR A 391 20.65 -11.15 1.22
CA THR A 391 21.48 -12.36 1.33
C THR A 391 20.85 -13.50 0.52
N ARG A 392 21.68 -14.45 0.09
CA ARG A 392 21.21 -15.64 -0.63
C ARG A 392 20.19 -16.45 0.19
N ASP A 393 20.30 -16.40 1.50
CA ASP A 393 19.36 -17.07 2.42
C ASP A 393 17.97 -16.41 2.42
N ASP A 394 17.89 -15.10 2.14
CA ASP A 394 16.60 -14.40 2.01
C ASP A 394 15.89 -14.77 0.70
N LEU A 395 16.64 -15.09 -0.34
CA LEU A 395 16.12 -15.51 -1.65
C LEU A 395 15.84 -17.03 -1.71
N ALA A 396 16.47 -17.83 -0.87
CA ALA A 396 16.33 -19.29 -0.87
C ALA A 396 14.86 -19.78 -0.79
N PRO A 397 13.94 -19.19 0.01
CA PRO A 397 12.55 -19.60 0.02
C PRO A 397 11.80 -19.31 -1.29
N LEU A 398 12.16 -18.21 -1.95
CA LEU A 398 11.60 -17.84 -3.26
C LEU A 398 12.12 -18.78 -4.35
N LEU A 399 13.42 -19.02 -4.40
CA LEU A 399 14.05 -19.92 -5.39
C LEU A 399 13.56 -21.37 -5.23
N ARG A 400 13.38 -21.86 -3.99
CA ARG A 400 12.80 -23.19 -3.73
C ARG A 400 11.34 -23.32 -4.21
N ARG A 401 10.58 -22.25 -4.21
CA ARG A 401 9.20 -22.25 -4.68
C ARG A 401 9.10 -22.27 -6.22
N PHE A 402 10.02 -21.58 -6.90
CA PHE A 402 10.14 -21.62 -8.36
C PHE A 402 10.86 -22.88 -8.87
N GLY A 403 11.76 -23.49 -8.08
CA GLY A 403 12.48 -24.71 -8.43
C GLY A 403 11.67 -26.01 -8.22
N ARG A 404 10.57 -25.98 -7.47
CA ARG A 404 9.70 -27.16 -7.24
C ARG A 404 8.79 -27.54 -8.42
N GLY A 405 8.91 -26.87 -9.57
CA GLY A 405 8.27 -27.31 -10.82
C GLY A 405 8.92 -28.54 -11.46
N ARG A 406 10.03 -29.08 -10.92
CA ARG A 406 10.66 -30.32 -11.34
C ARG A 406 10.90 -31.23 -10.12
N ALA A 407 9.82 -31.84 -9.62
CA ALA A 407 9.98 -33.05 -8.83
C ALA A 407 10.37 -34.20 -9.76
N PRO A 408 11.44 -34.98 -9.50
CA PRO A 408 11.68 -36.18 -10.23
C PRO A 408 10.52 -37.16 -9.95
N LYS A 409 9.95 -37.74 -11.02
CA LYS A 409 9.12 -38.93 -10.93
C LYS A 409 9.90 -39.96 -10.12
N LYS A 410 9.34 -40.40 -9.01
CA LYS A 410 9.75 -41.69 -8.44
C LYS A 410 9.30 -42.74 -9.44
N GLU A 411 10.27 -43.37 -10.06
CA GLU A 411 10.11 -44.71 -10.61
C GLU A 411 9.92 -45.67 -9.42
N ASP A 412 8.78 -46.32 -9.37
CA ASP A 412 8.54 -47.64 -8.85
C ASP A 412 7.52 -48.31 -9.76
#